data_1cffa13562db2b358c7aba7ee45b6d72
#
_entry.id   1cffa13562db2b358c7aba7ee45b6d72
#
_cell.length_a   1.000
_cell.length_b   1.000
_cell.length_c   1.000
_cell.angle_alpha   90.00
_cell.angle_beta   90.00
_cell.angle_gamma   90.00
#
_symmetry.space_group_name_H-M   'P 1'
#
loop_
_entity.id
_entity.type
_entity.pdbx_description
1 polymer ?
#
loop_
_entity_poly.entity_id
_entity_poly.type
_entity_poly.pdbx_seq_one_letter_code
_entity_poly.pdbx_strand_id
1 'polypeptide(L)'
;MPELNYKPAGKTSKKFLKSEKFVRGIRGPVGSGKSVACCIEIFRRAAAQEKAPDGIRYSKWAVIRNTNPELRTTTIATWLQWFPENEWGNFRWSPPFTHHIRKGDIDLEVLFIPLDTPDDVKKLLSLELTGCWINEAREIPKSIVDAATSRIGRYPSVKDGVGPTWHG
;
A
#
# COMPACT_ATOMS: atom_id res chain seq x y z
N MET A 1 -14.93 12.56 -9.61
CA MET A 1 -13.98 11.57 -9.10
C MET A 1 -14.32 10.19 -9.65
N PRO A 2 -13.36 9.37 -10.10
CA PRO A 2 -13.66 8.00 -10.47
C PRO A 2 -14.32 7.26 -9.31
N GLU A 3 -15.38 6.50 -9.58
CA GLU A 3 -16.06 5.73 -8.53
C GLU A 3 -15.37 4.38 -8.32
N LEU A 4 -14.99 4.11 -7.09
CA LEU A 4 -14.52 2.79 -6.67
C LEU A 4 -15.70 1.93 -6.24
N ASN A 5 -16.22 1.13 -7.15
CA ASN A 5 -17.28 0.16 -6.89
C ASN A 5 -16.70 -1.17 -6.41
N TYR A 6 -16.38 -1.28 -5.13
CA TYR A 6 -15.86 -2.51 -4.53
C TYR A 6 -16.85 -3.12 -3.55
N LYS A 7 -17.09 -4.42 -3.72
CA LYS A 7 -17.80 -5.24 -2.74
C LYS A 7 -16.86 -6.34 -2.21
N PRO A 8 -16.67 -6.42 -0.89
CA PRO A 8 -15.86 -7.49 -0.31
C PRO A 8 -16.35 -8.88 -0.73
N ALA A 9 -15.42 -9.74 -1.15
CA ALA A 9 -15.72 -11.08 -1.68
C ALA A 9 -16.24 -12.09 -0.64
N GLY A 10 -16.51 -11.68 0.59
CA GLY A 10 -17.06 -12.53 1.64
C GLY A 10 -16.79 -12.02 3.04
N LYS A 11 -17.14 -12.83 4.04
CA LYS A 11 -17.02 -12.48 5.47
C LYS A 11 -15.56 -12.17 5.87
N THR A 12 -14.60 -12.92 5.34
CA THR A 12 -13.17 -12.77 5.65
C THR A 12 -12.65 -11.40 5.19
N SER A 13 -12.93 -11.01 3.96
CA SER A 13 -12.54 -9.69 3.43
C SER A 13 -13.22 -8.55 4.20
N LYS A 14 -14.51 -8.71 4.56
CA LYS A 14 -15.21 -7.73 5.39
C LYS A 14 -14.56 -7.57 6.76
N LYS A 15 -14.22 -8.68 7.42
CA LYS A 15 -13.55 -8.67 8.73
C LYS A 15 -12.17 -8.02 8.66
N PHE A 16 -11.41 -8.33 7.61
CA PHE A 16 -10.10 -7.72 7.36
C PHE A 16 -10.20 -6.19 7.23
N LEU A 17 -11.11 -5.70 6.40
CA LEU A 17 -11.29 -4.25 6.17
C LEU A 17 -11.77 -3.50 7.42
N LYS A 18 -12.53 -4.14 8.29
CA LYS A 18 -13.03 -3.54 9.54
C LYS A 18 -11.99 -3.51 10.67
N SER A 19 -10.92 -4.27 10.56
CA SER A 19 -9.92 -4.36 11.62
C SER A 19 -9.06 -3.10 11.67
N GLU A 20 -8.86 -2.57 12.89
CA GLU A 20 -7.99 -1.42 13.16
C GLU A 20 -6.61 -1.84 13.71
N LYS A 21 -6.33 -3.15 13.75
CA LYS A 21 -5.07 -3.66 14.29
C LYS A 21 -3.90 -3.28 13.40
N PHE A 22 -2.74 -3.04 14.04
CA PHE A 22 -1.49 -2.70 13.36
C PHE A 22 -1.04 -3.78 12.38
N VAL A 23 -1.02 -5.04 12.80
CA VAL A 23 -0.72 -6.18 11.92
C VAL A 23 -1.98 -6.96 11.61
N ARG A 24 -2.26 -7.12 10.31
CA ARG A 24 -3.39 -7.89 9.83
C ARG A 24 -2.94 -8.86 8.75
N GLY A 25 -3.34 -10.10 8.87
CA GLY A 25 -3.10 -11.13 7.87
C GLY A 25 -4.41 -11.61 7.26
N ILE A 26 -4.41 -11.75 5.94
CA ILE A 26 -5.52 -12.37 5.21
C ILE A 26 -5.03 -13.61 4.48
N ARG A 27 -5.66 -14.74 4.73
CA ARG A 27 -5.33 -16.03 4.13
C ARG A 27 -6.55 -16.61 3.42
N GLY A 28 -6.31 -17.24 2.30
CA GLY A 28 -7.38 -17.90 1.52
C GLY A 28 -6.84 -18.44 0.21
N PRO A 29 -7.66 -19.21 -0.53
CA PRO A 29 -7.27 -19.78 -1.81
C PRO A 29 -7.03 -18.71 -2.88
N VAL A 30 -6.43 -19.14 -3.98
CA VAL A 30 -6.30 -18.31 -5.19
C VAL A 30 -7.70 -17.89 -5.66
N GLY A 31 -7.81 -16.63 -6.10
CA GLY A 31 -9.10 -16.09 -6.57
C GLY A 31 -10.10 -15.70 -5.47
N SER A 32 -9.68 -15.71 -4.20
CA SER A 32 -10.55 -15.30 -3.07
C SER A 32 -10.67 -13.80 -2.85
N GLY A 33 -10.03 -12.98 -3.70
CA GLY A 33 -10.08 -11.51 -3.59
C GLY A 33 -9.16 -10.88 -2.54
N LYS A 34 -8.18 -11.63 -2.02
CA LYS A 34 -7.23 -11.13 -1.01
C LYS A 34 -6.45 -9.90 -1.49
N SER A 35 -5.83 -10.01 -2.66
CA SER A 35 -5.00 -8.93 -3.21
C SER A 35 -5.83 -7.68 -3.52
N VAL A 36 -7.02 -7.87 -4.03
CA VAL A 36 -7.97 -6.76 -4.28
C VAL A 36 -8.35 -6.08 -2.97
N ALA A 37 -8.66 -6.85 -1.93
CA ALA A 37 -8.97 -6.29 -0.60
C ALA A 37 -7.80 -5.44 -0.07
N CYS A 38 -6.56 -5.88 -0.26
CA CYS A 38 -5.37 -5.11 0.14
C CYS A 38 -5.21 -3.82 -0.67
N CYS A 39 -5.42 -3.86 -1.99
CA CYS A 39 -5.40 -2.66 -2.83
C CYS A 39 -6.44 -1.63 -2.37
N ILE A 40 -7.66 -2.07 -2.14
CA ILE A 40 -8.75 -1.20 -1.68
C ILE A 40 -8.48 -0.64 -0.29
N GLU A 41 -7.90 -1.44 0.61
CA GLU A 41 -7.54 -0.99 1.96
C GLU A 41 -6.53 0.16 1.94
N ILE A 42 -5.53 0.10 1.07
CA ILE A 42 -4.57 1.19 0.91
C ILE A 42 -5.30 2.51 0.57
N PHE A 43 -6.16 2.48 -0.43
CA PHE A 43 -6.90 3.69 -0.84
C PHE A 43 -7.91 4.14 0.25
N ARG A 44 -8.60 3.21 0.89
CA ARG A 44 -9.54 3.52 1.95
C ARG A 44 -8.86 4.24 3.12
N ARG A 45 -7.66 3.80 3.51
CA ARG A 45 -6.87 4.45 4.55
C ARG A 45 -6.35 5.82 4.11
N ALA A 46 -5.95 5.96 2.85
CA ALA A 46 -5.56 7.25 2.29
C ALA A 46 -6.72 8.26 2.31
N ALA A 47 -7.91 7.82 1.95
CA ALA A 47 -9.12 8.65 1.98
C ALA A 47 -9.57 9.03 3.41
N ALA A 48 -9.26 8.20 4.40
CA ALA A 48 -9.59 8.44 5.81
C ALA A 48 -8.48 9.19 6.58
N GLN A 49 -7.32 9.43 5.96
CA GLN A 49 -6.24 10.19 6.58
C GLN A 49 -6.69 11.61 6.92
N GLU A 50 -6.33 12.08 8.11
CA GLU A 50 -6.59 13.46 8.53
C GLU A 50 -5.89 14.46 7.61
N LYS A 51 -6.54 15.57 7.32
CA LYS A 51 -5.97 16.64 6.48
C LYS A 51 -4.84 17.35 7.20
N ALA A 52 -3.74 17.57 6.49
CA ALA A 52 -2.70 18.51 6.89
C ALA A 52 -3.23 19.96 6.86
N PRO A 53 -2.49 20.93 7.42
CA PRO A 53 -2.89 22.35 7.41
C PRO A 53 -3.21 22.92 6.03
N ASP A 54 -2.60 22.37 4.97
CA ASP A 54 -2.88 22.73 3.56
C ASP A 54 -4.17 22.12 3.00
N GLY A 55 -4.89 21.33 3.77
CA GLY A 55 -6.14 20.67 3.37
C GLY A 55 -5.94 19.35 2.62
N ILE A 56 -4.72 18.85 2.49
CA ILE A 56 -4.39 17.61 1.78
C ILE A 56 -4.23 16.43 2.75
N ARG A 57 -4.67 15.25 2.30
CA ARG A 57 -4.54 13.97 3.00
C ARG A 57 -3.34 13.20 2.45
N TYR A 58 -2.22 13.32 3.13
CA TYR A 58 -0.95 12.68 2.71
C TYR A 58 -0.83 11.28 3.27
N SER A 59 -0.50 10.32 2.42
CA SER A 59 -0.13 8.98 2.85
C SER A 59 0.88 8.35 1.89
N LYS A 60 1.71 7.46 2.42
CA LYS A 60 2.74 6.75 1.67
C LYS A 60 2.75 5.28 2.07
N TRP A 61 2.69 4.41 1.08
CA TRP A 61 2.62 2.97 1.28
C TRP A 61 3.72 2.26 0.50
N ALA A 62 4.27 1.21 1.09
CA ALA A 62 5.09 0.24 0.38
C ALA A 62 4.29 -1.03 0.11
N VAL A 63 4.42 -1.56 -1.09
CA VAL A 63 3.88 -2.86 -1.49
C VAL A 63 5.05 -3.74 -1.84
N ILE A 64 5.21 -4.83 -1.11
CA ILE A 64 6.38 -5.71 -1.18
C ILE A 64 6.00 -7.06 -1.78
N ARG A 65 6.79 -7.53 -2.71
CA ARG A 65 6.75 -8.87 -3.29
C ARG A 65 8.18 -9.43 -3.36
N ASN A 66 8.34 -10.76 -3.35
CA ASN A 66 9.66 -11.40 -3.31
C ASN A 66 10.53 -11.17 -4.54
N THR A 67 9.95 -11.14 -5.75
CA THR A 67 10.70 -10.93 -6.99
C THR A 67 10.11 -9.83 -7.86
N ASN A 68 10.97 -9.21 -8.70
CA ASN A 68 10.55 -8.18 -9.66
C ASN A 68 9.55 -8.72 -10.71
N PRO A 69 9.77 -9.88 -11.36
CA PRO A 69 8.80 -10.41 -12.31
C PRO A 69 7.42 -10.62 -11.71
N GLU A 70 7.31 -11.20 -10.51
CA GLU A 70 6.04 -11.44 -9.84
C GLU A 70 5.39 -10.15 -9.37
N LEU A 71 6.17 -9.19 -8.88
CA LEU A 71 5.68 -7.85 -8.52
C LEU A 71 4.99 -7.18 -9.73
N ARG A 72 5.61 -7.21 -10.89
CA ARG A 72 5.09 -6.57 -12.11
C ARG A 72 3.88 -7.31 -12.69
N THR A 73 3.95 -8.63 -12.79
CA THR A 73 2.95 -9.43 -13.50
C THR A 73 1.71 -9.73 -12.66
N THR A 74 1.81 -9.71 -11.33
CA THR A 74 0.69 -10.01 -10.44
C THR A 74 0.25 -8.81 -9.61
N THR A 75 1.13 -8.29 -8.78
CA THR A 75 0.79 -7.26 -7.79
C THR A 75 0.47 -5.91 -8.43
N ILE A 76 1.37 -5.39 -9.27
CA ILE A 76 1.15 -4.13 -10.00
C ILE A 76 -0.01 -4.27 -10.99
N ALA A 77 -0.10 -5.41 -11.67
CA ALA A 77 -1.20 -5.66 -12.60
C ALA A 77 -2.57 -5.61 -11.90
N THR A 78 -2.70 -6.23 -10.73
CA THR A 78 -3.92 -6.16 -9.92
C THR A 78 -4.21 -4.73 -9.47
N TRP A 79 -3.21 -4.01 -9.01
CA TRP A 79 -3.34 -2.61 -8.60
C TRP A 79 -3.88 -1.74 -9.74
N LEU A 80 -3.29 -1.83 -10.94
CA LEU A 80 -3.68 -1.02 -12.10
C LEU A 80 -5.04 -1.39 -12.70
N GLN A 81 -5.57 -2.58 -12.40
CA GLN A 81 -6.97 -2.91 -12.73
C GLN A 81 -7.96 -2.06 -11.93
N TRP A 82 -7.62 -1.72 -10.69
CA TRP A 82 -8.46 -0.90 -9.81
C TRP A 82 -8.13 0.58 -9.87
N PHE A 83 -6.87 0.91 -10.17
CA PHE A 83 -6.38 2.27 -10.27
C PHE A 83 -5.67 2.50 -11.61
N PRO A 84 -6.41 2.46 -12.74
CA PRO A 84 -5.80 2.63 -14.06
C PRO A 84 -5.23 4.03 -14.26
N GLU A 85 -4.11 4.09 -15.00
CA GLU A 85 -3.33 5.33 -15.18
C GLU A 85 -4.14 6.48 -15.80
N ASN A 86 -5.04 6.17 -16.74
CA ASN A 86 -5.88 7.18 -17.39
C ASN A 86 -6.86 7.90 -16.45
N GLU A 87 -7.16 7.29 -15.31
CA GLU A 87 -8.09 7.87 -14.32
C GLU A 87 -7.39 8.35 -13.06
N TRP A 88 -6.33 7.67 -12.65
CA TRP A 88 -5.70 7.83 -11.33
C TRP A 88 -4.31 8.46 -11.38
N GLY A 89 -3.74 8.68 -12.56
CA GLY A 89 -2.43 9.27 -12.76
C GLY A 89 -1.38 8.28 -13.25
N ASN A 90 -0.31 8.80 -13.82
CA ASN A 90 0.73 8.01 -14.45
C ASN A 90 1.48 7.12 -13.45
N PHE A 91 1.73 5.89 -13.87
CA PHE A 91 2.56 4.95 -13.14
C PHE A 91 4.03 5.09 -13.59
N ARG A 92 4.95 5.17 -12.63
CA ARG A 92 6.39 5.17 -12.91
C ARG A 92 6.89 3.75 -13.06
N TRP A 93 7.27 3.36 -14.28
CA TRP A 93 7.74 2.02 -14.63
C TRP A 93 9.25 1.83 -14.49
N SER A 94 10.00 2.86 -14.11
CA SER A 94 11.41 2.75 -13.72
C SER A 94 11.53 2.63 -12.20
N PRO A 95 12.47 1.83 -11.67
CA PRO A 95 12.67 1.73 -10.22
C PRO A 95 13.00 3.08 -9.56
N PRO A 96 12.43 3.37 -8.39
CA PRO A 96 11.40 2.59 -7.71
C PRO A 96 10.03 2.73 -8.39
N PHE A 97 9.37 1.60 -8.68
CA PHE A 97 8.02 1.60 -9.25
C PHE A 97 7.07 2.33 -8.33
N THR A 98 6.41 3.36 -8.86
CA THR A 98 5.61 4.27 -8.02
C THR A 98 4.33 4.65 -8.72
N HIS A 99 3.22 4.61 -7.98
CA HIS A 99 1.98 5.23 -8.40
C HIS A 99 1.66 6.37 -7.43
N HIS A 100 1.74 7.59 -7.91
CA HIS A 100 1.41 8.77 -7.14
C HIS A 100 0.00 9.24 -7.54
N ILE A 101 -0.97 8.98 -6.67
CA ILE A 101 -2.36 9.36 -6.88
C ILE A 101 -2.64 10.69 -6.20
N ARG A 102 -3.02 11.68 -6.99
CA ARG A 102 -3.50 12.99 -6.53
C ARG A 102 -4.91 13.20 -7.04
N LYS A 103 -5.90 12.94 -6.19
CA LYS A 103 -7.33 13.07 -6.50
C LYS A 103 -8.06 13.82 -5.40
N GLY A 104 -8.74 14.92 -5.76
CA GLY A 104 -9.40 15.76 -4.77
C GLY A 104 -8.40 16.25 -3.71
N ASP A 105 -8.66 15.91 -2.45
CA ASP A 105 -7.79 16.23 -1.32
C ASP A 105 -6.81 15.08 -0.95
N ILE A 106 -6.78 14.00 -1.73
CA ILE A 106 -5.93 12.83 -1.47
C ILE A 106 -4.60 12.96 -2.23
N ASP A 107 -3.49 12.79 -1.51
CA ASP A 107 -2.15 12.61 -2.05
C ASP A 107 -1.60 11.29 -1.52
N LEU A 108 -1.72 10.24 -2.32
CA LEU A 108 -1.30 8.88 -2.01
C LEU A 108 -0.12 8.48 -2.89
N GLU A 109 0.99 8.18 -2.26
CA GLU A 109 2.17 7.62 -2.93
C GLU A 109 2.30 6.14 -2.59
N VAL A 110 2.29 5.28 -3.59
CA VAL A 110 2.46 3.83 -3.43
C VAL A 110 3.73 3.39 -4.13
N LEU A 111 4.67 2.85 -3.37
CA LEU A 111 5.93 2.31 -3.87
C LEU A 111 5.86 0.79 -3.91
N PHE A 112 6.17 0.22 -5.07
CA PHE A 112 6.18 -1.22 -5.30
C PHE A 112 7.63 -1.71 -5.28
N ILE A 113 7.99 -2.53 -4.28
CA ILE A 113 9.37 -2.88 -3.97
C ILE A 113 9.56 -4.39 -4.09
N PRO A 114 10.37 -4.86 -5.06
CA PRO A 114 10.81 -6.25 -5.08
C PRO A 114 11.92 -6.46 -4.03
N LEU A 115 12.21 -7.69 -3.69
CA LEU A 115 13.30 -8.06 -2.78
C LEU A 115 14.35 -8.93 -3.48
N ASP A 116 14.66 -8.62 -4.73
CA ASP A 116 15.61 -9.39 -5.55
C ASP A 116 17.06 -9.13 -5.16
N THR A 117 17.37 -7.94 -4.65
CA THR A 117 18.76 -7.50 -4.42
C THR A 117 18.92 -6.87 -3.04
N PRO A 118 20.17 -6.83 -2.49
CA PRO A 118 20.46 -6.09 -1.26
C PRO A 118 20.09 -4.60 -1.32
N ASP A 119 20.17 -3.98 -2.50
CA ASP A 119 19.80 -2.58 -2.70
C ASP A 119 18.29 -2.36 -2.52
N ASP A 120 17.45 -3.32 -2.86
CA ASP A 120 16.01 -3.26 -2.62
C ASP A 120 15.71 -3.20 -1.11
N VAL A 121 16.43 -3.99 -0.31
CA VAL A 121 16.32 -3.95 1.16
C VAL A 121 16.77 -2.60 1.72
N LYS A 122 17.87 -2.04 1.23
CA LYS A 122 18.34 -0.71 1.62
C LYS A 122 17.32 0.38 1.31
N LYS A 123 16.68 0.31 0.15
CA LYS A 123 15.60 1.25 -0.22
C LYS A 123 14.45 1.16 0.77
N LEU A 124 14.00 -0.04 1.11
CA LEU A 124 12.95 -0.24 2.10
C LEU A 124 13.31 0.39 3.45
N LEU A 125 14.54 0.18 3.92
CA LEU A 125 15.01 0.72 5.20
C LEU A 125 15.16 2.25 5.22
N SER A 126 15.22 2.89 4.05
CA SER A 126 15.30 4.36 3.93
C SER A 126 13.94 5.04 3.90
N LEU A 127 12.85 4.29 3.78
CA LEU A 127 11.51 4.84 3.63
C LEU A 127 10.89 5.27 4.96
N GLU A 128 10.02 6.25 4.88
CA GLU A 128 9.08 6.62 5.95
C GLU A 128 7.68 6.39 5.41
N LEU A 129 6.92 5.53 6.08
CA LEU A 129 5.66 4.99 5.56
C LEU A 129 4.49 5.23 6.51
N THR A 130 3.31 5.37 5.93
CA THR A 130 2.02 5.25 6.64
C THR A 130 1.72 3.77 6.88
N GLY A 131 1.86 2.95 5.87
CA GLY A 131 1.57 1.53 5.94
C GLY A 131 2.35 0.70 4.92
N CYS A 132 2.22 -0.61 5.04
CA CYS A 132 2.89 -1.57 4.18
C CYS A 132 1.96 -2.76 3.88
N TRP A 133 1.95 -3.19 2.63
CA TRP A 133 1.34 -4.44 2.24
C TRP A 133 2.41 -5.41 1.75
N ILE A 134 2.50 -6.57 2.40
CA ILE A 134 3.40 -7.65 2.01
C ILE A 134 2.55 -8.70 1.31
N ASN A 135 2.68 -8.77 -0.01
CA ASN A 135 1.97 -9.74 -0.84
C ASN A 135 2.73 -11.07 -0.86
N GLU A 136 2.01 -12.17 -0.64
CA GLU A 136 2.59 -13.50 -0.47
C GLU A 136 3.65 -13.55 0.65
N ALA A 137 3.26 -13.11 1.84
CA ALA A 137 4.15 -12.93 2.98
C ALA A 137 4.91 -14.21 3.40
N ARG A 138 4.37 -15.39 3.07
CA ARG A 138 5.05 -16.69 3.31
C ARG A 138 6.39 -16.82 2.59
N GLU A 139 6.60 -16.07 1.51
CA GLU A 139 7.81 -16.09 0.71
C GLU A 139 8.83 -15.04 1.18
N ILE A 140 8.47 -14.21 2.15
CA ILE A 140 9.28 -13.10 2.64
C ILE A 140 9.92 -13.47 3.98
N PRO A 141 11.26 -13.32 4.14
CA PRO A 141 11.93 -13.55 5.40
C PRO A 141 11.39 -12.66 6.53
N LYS A 142 11.31 -13.21 7.74
CA LYS A 142 10.82 -12.45 8.91
C LYS A 142 11.63 -11.15 9.14
N SER A 143 12.94 -11.17 8.91
CA SER A 143 13.79 -9.99 9.03
C SER A 143 13.35 -8.82 8.17
N ILE A 144 12.81 -9.10 6.98
CA ILE A 144 12.26 -8.09 6.07
C ILE A 144 10.92 -7.55 6.59
N VAL A 145 10.08 -8.42 7.13
CA VAL A 145 8.82 -8.00 7.77
C VAL A 145 9.12 -7.07 8.96
N ASP A 146 10.09 -7.42 9.78
CA ASP A 146 10.51 -6.61 10.91
C ASP A 146 11.10 -5.25 10.45
N ALA A 147 11.91 -5.27 9.39
CA ALA A 147 12.47 -4.05 8.78
C ALA A 147 11.37 -3.13 8.25
N ALA A 148 10.39 -3.67 7.50
CA ALA A 148 9.25 -2.91 7.00
C ALA A 148 8.43 -2.32 8.15
N THR A 149 8.16 -3.11 9.18
CA THR A 149 7.43 -2.68 10.38
C THR A 149 8.09 -1.48 11.06
N SER A 150 9.42 -1.42 11.08
CA SER A 150 10.16 -0.30 11.67
C SER A 150 9.98 1.03 10.91
N ARG A 151 9.51 1.00 9.68
CA ARG A 151 9.29 2.18 8.83
C ARG A 151 7.86 2.69 8.84
N ILE A 152 6.93 1.93 9.37
CA ILE A 152 5.50 2.23 9.40
C ILE A 152 5.19 3.25 10.52
N GLY A 153 4.21 4.12 10.27
CA GLY A 153 3.79 5.13 11.23
C GLY A 153 4.65 6.41 11.25
N ARG A 154 5.53 6.58 10.26
CA ARG A 154 6.44 7.71 10.17
C ARG A 154 6.02 8.78 9.16
N TYR A 155 5.07 8.48 8.30
CA TYR A 155 4.59 9.41 7.27
C TYR A 155 3.05 9.52 7.33
N PRO A 156 2.46 10.72 7.23
CA PRO A 156 3.13 12.01 7.25
C PRO A 156 3.79 12.31 8.59
N SER A 157 4.81 13.16 8.59
CA SER A 157 5.50 13.54 9.83
C SER A 157 4.61 14.43 10.70
N VAL A 158 4.58 14.20 11.99
CA VAL A 158 3.89 15.08 12.95
C VAL A 158 4.38 16.52 12.86
N LYS A 159 5.63 16.73 12.47
CA LYS A 159 6.22 18.05 12.26
C LYS A 159 5.56 18.84 11.13
N ASP A 160 4.95 18.14 10.16
CA ASP A 160 4.27 18.75 9.03
C ASP A 160 2.79 19.08 9.32
N GLY A 161 2.35 18.89 10.57
CA GLY A 161 1.02 19.26 11.05
C GLY A 161 0.23 18.12 11.66
N VAL A 162 0.06 17.00 10.95
CA VAL A 162 -0.64 15.81 11.43
C VAL A 162 0.16 14.56 11.08
N GLY A 163 0.25 13.64 12.02
CA GLY A 163 0.81 12.32 11.78
C GLY A 163 -0.18 11.37 11.08
N PRO A 164 0.17 10.09 10.89
CA PRO A 164 -0.75 9.13 10.33
C PRO A 164 -1.95 8.90 11.24
N THR A 165 -3.14 9.02 10.68
CA THR A 165 -4.40 8.74 11.40
C THR A 165 -4.50 7.27 11.76
N TRP A 166 -4.08 6.41 10.84
CA TRP A 166 -3.91 4.98 11.04
C TRP A 166 -2.60 4.53 10.39
N HIS A 167 -1.97 3.54 10.97
CA HIS A 167 -0.75 2.93 10.42
C HIS A 167 -0.71 1.42 10.68
N GLY A 168 -0.08 0.68 9.77
CA GLY A 168 -0.01 -0.78 9.86
C GLY A 168 0.39 -1.46 8.57
#